data_84e7b1af16663c59e1eedb491bfacfa8
#
_entry.id   84e7b1af16663c59e1eedb491bfacfa8
#
_cell.length_a   1.000
_cell.length_b   1.000
_cell.length_c   1.000
_cell.angle_alpha   90.00
_cell.angle_beta   90.00
_cell.angle_gamma   90.00
#
_symmetry.space_group_name_H-M   'P 1'
#
loop_
_entity.id
_entity.type
_entity.pdbx_description
1 polymer ?
#
loop_
_entity_poly.entity_id
_entity_poly.type
_entity_poly.pdbx_seq_one_letter_code
_entity_poly.pdbx_strand_id
1 'polypeptide(L)'
;VLIAQIVPRGGRISGKSSVVQLDAWNWEDATVRTDDGIHINWPSSVRRSGTWYEPGPIEPSKNYDEQVTELTDFLNSAKAYNSTIKPLGLNLKYAALKPALNGDENYYIHVDGEKAIRDVLKFIKANDIKKPVIIGSREGDKVETELVRMNVPVVAGRIHDLPAREDEDFDMPYKFPKLLADKGVMVALENSGSMERHQARNFPFYAGTVAGYGMDMEQALMMITLTPAKILGIDKNYGSLEQG
;
A
#
# COMPACT_ATOMS: atom_id res chain seq x y z
N VAL A 1 1.19 -19.24 2.67
CA VAL A 1 0.30 -18.20 2.15
C VAL A 1 -0.82 -18.89 1.38
N LEU A 2 -2.06 -18.63 1.78
CA LEU A 2 -3.24 -19.21 1.14
C LEU A 2 -3.98 -18.22 0.23
N ILE A 3 -3.93 -16.93 0.62
CA ILE A 3 -4.57 -15.83 -0.08
C ILE A 3 -3.50 -14.83 -0.52
N ALA A 4 -3.62 -14.32 -1.72
CA ALA A 4 -2.73 -13.29 -2.25
C ALA A 4 -3.51 -12.21 -2.99
N GLN A 5 -3.06 -10.97 -2.87
CA GLN A 5 -3.49 -9.88 -3.74
C GLN A 5 -2.56 -9.85 -4.96
N ILE A 6 -3.12 -9.96 -6.13
CA ILE A 6 -2.39 -9.85 -7.40
C ILE A 6 -2.44 -8.40 -7.86
N VAL A 7 -1.28 -7.77 -7.88
CA VAL A 7 -1.14 -6.33 -8.12
C VAL A 7 -0.51 -6.08 -9.49
N PRO A 8 -1.10 -5.23 -10.33
CA PRO A 8 -0.49 -4.80 -11.58
C PRO A 8 0.73 -3.92 -11.32
N ARG A 9 1.70 -3.95 -12.22
CA ARG A 9 2.93 -3.16 -12.10
C ARG A 9 3.05 -2.14 -13.23
N GLY A 10 3.79 -1.08 -12.93
CA GLY A 10 4.17 -0.03 -13.88
C GLY A 10 3.20 1.12 -13.98
N GLY A 11 3.70 2.22 -14.53
CA GLY A 11 2.95 3.47 -14.66
C GLY A 11 2.68 4.21 -13.34
N ARG A 12 2.11 5.40 -13.44
CA ARG A 12 1.71 6.21 -12.28
C ARG A 12 0.47 5.62 -11.62
N ILE A 13 -0.51 5.20 -12.41
CA ILE A 13 -1.66 4.38 -12.00
C ILE A 13 -1.48 3.04 -12.68
N SER A 14 -1.18 2.00 -11.88
CA SER A 14 -0.87 0.68 -12.40
C SER A 14 -2.09 -0.08 -12.89
N GLY A 15 -3.25 0.20 -12.32
CA GLY A 15 -4.51 -0.51 -12.59
C GLY A 15 -5.14 -1.07 -11.32
N LYS A 16 -6.04 -2.03 -11.49
CA LYS A 16 -6.75 -2.68 -10.41
C LYS A 16 -6.10 -3.99 -9.99
N SER A 17 -6.13 -4.27 -8.70
CA SER A 17 -5.76 -5.55 -8.12
C SER A 17 -6.96 -6.47 -7.97
N SER A 18 -6.69 -7.75 -7.74
CA SER A 18 -7.67 -8.77 -7.37
C SER A 18 -7.10 -9.66 -6.28
N VAL A 19 -7.97 -10.20 -5.44
CA VAL A 19 -7.61 -11.13 -4.38
C VAL A 19 -7.92 -12.55 -4.83
N VAL A 20 -6.95 -13.43 -4.70
CA VAL A 20 -7.06 -14.83 -5.12
C VAL A 20 -6.61 -15.79 -4.02
N GLN A 21 -7.20 -16.98 -3.97
CA GLN A 21 -6.64 -18.10 -3.24
C GLN A 21 -5.61 -18.84 -4.10
N LEU A 22 -4.59 -19.37 -3.48
CA LEU A 22 -3.46 -20.01 -4.18
C LEU A 22 -3.64 -21.52 -4.34
N ASP A 23 -4.67 -22.10 -3.72
CA ASP A 23 -5.04 -23.49 -3.85
C ASP A 23 -6.36 -23.58 -4.65
N ALA A 24 -6.26 -23.49 -5.96
CA ALA A 24 -7.39 -23.51 -6.87
C ALA A 24 -7.03 -24.20 -8.19
N TRP A 25 -8.03 -24.74 -8.85
CA TRP A 25 -7.84 -25.49 -10.09
C TRP A 25 -7.68 -24.58 -11.32
N ASN A 26 -8.37 -23.46 -11.34
CA ASN A 26 -8.32 -22.46 -12.40
C ASN A 26 -8.48 -21.04 -11.83
N TRP A 27 -8.45 -20.00 -12.65
CA TRP A 27 -8.50 -18.62 -12.20
C TRP A 27 -9.91 -18.21 -11.69
N GLU A 28 -10.98 -18.81 -12.21
CA GLU A 28 -12.33 -18.58 -11.73
C GLU A 28 -12.50 -19.10 -10.30
N ASP A 29 -12.03 -20.32 -10.03
CA ASP A 29 -12.06 -20.91 -8.69
C ASP A 29 -11.10 -20.19 -7.73
N ALA A 30 -10.00 -19.66 -8.25
CA ALA A 30 -9.04 -18.89 -7.47
C ALA A 30 -9.58 -17.55 -7.00
N THR A 31 -10.54 -16.96 -7.70
CA THR A 31 -10.98 -15.59 -7.47
C THR A 31 -11.78 -15.46 -6.18
N VAL A 32 -11.22 -14.77 -5.19
CA VAL A 32 -11.91 -14.41 -3.95
C VAL A 32 -12.62 -13.05 -4.11
N ARG A 33 -11.95 -12.08 -4.71
CA ARG A 33 -12.49 -10.75 -4.98
C ARG A 33 -11.83 -10.15 -6.22
N THR A 34 -12.62 -9.79 -7.22
CA THR A 34 -12.16 -9.02 -8.37
C THR A 34 -12.12 -7.54 -8.04
N ASP A 35 -11.22 -6.80 -8.68
CA ASP A 35 -11.20 -5.33 -8.66
C ASP A 35 -11.30 -4.76 -7.24
N ASP A 36 -10.41 -5.21 -6.32
CA ASP A 36 -10.47 -4.79 -4.93
C ASP A 36 -9.94 -3.37 -4.69
N GLY A 37 -9.14 -2.82 -5.61
CA GLY A 37 -8.67 -1.45 -5.52
C GLY A 37 -7.74 -1.00 -6.63
N ILE A 38 -7.56 0.31 -6.72
CA ILE A 38 -6.69 1.01 -7.67
C ILE A 38 -5.31 1.22 -7.04
N HIS A 39 -4.25 0.86 -7.77
CA HIS A 39 -2.87 1.08 -7.35
C HIS A 39 -2.28 2.34 -7.97
N ILE A 40 -1.80 3.23 -7.12
CA ILE A 40 -1.14 4.50 -7.46
C ILE A 40 0.30 4.44 -6.96
N ASN A 41 1.28 4.61 -7.86
CA ASN A 41 2.67 4.80 -7.53
C ASN A 41 2.92 6.29 -7.34
N TRP A 42 3.03 6.74 -6.09
CA TRP A 42 3.30 8.12 -5.79
C TRP A 42 4.68 8.54 -6.31
N PRO A 43 4.85 9.77 -6.84
CA PRO A 43 6.16 10.26 -7.25
C PRO A 43 7.18 10.21 -6.11
N SER A 44 8.41 9.90 -6.41
CA SER A 44 9.49 10.05 -5.42
C SER A 44 9.92 11.52 -5.34
N SER A 45 9.91 12.07 -4.12
CA SER A 45 10.40 13.43 -3.86
C SER A 45 11.91 13.56 -3.97
N VAL A 46 12.61 12.43 -4.02
CA VAL A 46 14.07 12.37 -4.17
C VAL A 46 14.45 11.41 -5.30
N ARG A 47 15.62 11.67 -5.88
CA ARG A 47 16.24 10.84 -6.90
C ARG A 47 17.66 10.51 -6.47
N ARG A 48 18.05 9.24 -6.57
CA ARG A 48 19.46 8.86 -6.45
C ARG A 48 20.10 8.85 -7.83
N SER A 49 21.23 9.51 -7.97
CA SER A 49 22.07 9.42 -9.16
C SER A 49 22.94 8.16 -9.13
N GLY A 50 23.66 7.89 -10.24
CA GLY A 50 24.55 6.71 -10.34
C GLY A 50 23.85 5.44 -10.80
N THR A 51 24.50 4.31 -10.55
CA THR A 51 24.06 2.97 -10.93
C THR A 51 23.74 2.14 -9.66
N TRP A 52 23.16 0.94 -9.84
CA TRP A 52 22.87 0.05 -8.71
C TRP A 52 24.14 -0.44 -7.98
N TYR A 53 25.26 -0.53 -8.66
CA TYR A 53 26.56 -0.96 -8.10
C TYR A 53 27.44 0.23 -7.67
N GLU A 54 27.14 1.43 -8.13
CA GLU A 54 27.82 2.67 -7.74
C GLU A 54 26.77 3.79 -7.53
N PRO A 55 26.07 3.72 -6.40
CA PRO A 55 25.00 4.69 -6.11
C PRO A 55 25.60 6.07 -5.78
N GLY A 56 25.14 7.06 -6.49
CA GLY A 56 25.51 8.46 -6.26
C GLY A 56 24.67 9.13 -5.17
N PRO A 57 24.85 10.45 -4.97
CA PRO A 57 24.13 11.21 -3.97
C PRO A 57 22.61 11.22 -4.22
N ILE A 58 21.87 11.39 -3.13
CA ILE A 58 20.43 11.61 -3.16
C ILE A 58 20.16 13.09 -3.37
N GLU A 59 19.38 13.42 -4.39
CA GLU A 59 19.03 14.79 -4.77
C GLU A 59 17.51 14.95 -4.82
N PRO A 60 16.97 16.17 -4.60
CA PRO A 60 15.56 16.44 -4.81
C PRO A 60 15.14 16.14 -6.25
N SER A 61 13.98 15.54 -6.43
CA SER A 61 13.42 15.28 -7.76
C SER A 61 12.88 16.57 -8.35
N LYS A 62 13.40 16.97 -9.53
CA LYS A 62 12.99 18.22 -10.21
C LYS A 62 11.54 18.19 -10.72
N ASN A 63 11.04 17.01 -11.03
CA ASN A 63 9.72 16.84 -11.65
C ASN A 63 8.65 16.36 -10.64
N TYR A 64 8.96 16.40 -9.34
CA TYR A 64 8.07 15.89 -8.32
C TYR A 64 6.71 16.60 -8.31
N ASP A 65 6.73 17.92 -8.25
CA ASP A 65 5.50 18.73 -8.14
C ASP A 65 4.66 18.65 -9.43
N GLU A 66 5.31 18.61 -10.60
CA GLU A 66 4.65 18.41 -11.88
C GLU A 66 3.91 17.05 -11.92
N GLN A 67 4.59 15.99 -11.51
CA GLN A 67 4.00 14.64 -11.46
C GLN A 67 2.85 14.51 -10.46
N VAL A 68 2.89 15.21 -9.33
CA VAL A 68 1.78 15.29 -8.37
C VAL A 68 0.60 16.05 -8.97
N THR A 69 0.88 17.13 -9.71
CA THR A 69 -0.15 17.90 -10.42
C THR A 69 -0.83 17.07 -11.47
N GLU A 70 -0.07 16.36 -12.34
CA GLU A 70 -0.62 15.46 -13.36
C GLU A 70 -1.55 14.40 -12.77
N LEU A 71 -1.16 13.80 -11.63
CA LEU A 71 -2.00 12.82 -10.93
C LEU A 71 -3.30 13.43 -10.42
N THR A 72 -3.22 14.65 -9.87
CA THR A 72 -4.38 15.39 -9.36
C THR A 72 -5.34 15.75 -10.50
N ASP A 73 -4.81 16.23 -11.62
CA ASP A 73 -5.59 16.59 -12.80
C ASP A 73 -6.26 15.37 -13.44
N PHE A 74 -5.54 14.25 -13.48
CA PHE A 74 -6.12 12.98 -13.94
C PHE A 74 -7.30 12.56 -13.06
N LEU A 75 -7.16 12.62 -11.73
CA LEU A 75 -8.24 12.26 -10.81
C LEU A 75 -9.45 13.22 -10.93
N ASN A 76 -9.19 14.52 -11.06
CA ASN A 76 -10.24 15.52 -11.27
C ASN A 76 -10.99 15.29 -12.60
N SER A 77 -10.25 14.96 -13.66
CA SER A 77 -10.84 14.61 -14.94
C SER A 77 -11.69 13.34 -14.88
N ALA A 78 -11.24 12.34 -14.11
CA ALA A 78 -12.02 11.12 -13.87
C ALA A 78 -13.28 11.39 -13.04
N LYS A 79 -13.23 12.27 -12.04
CA LYS A 79 -14.40 12.71 -11.27
C LYS A 79 -15.41 13.41 -12.17
N ALA A 80 -14.96 14.38 -12.98
CA ALA A 80 -15.81 15.10 -13.94
C ALA A 80 -16.46 14.16 -14.95
N TYR A 81 -15.70 13.22 -15.51
CA TYR A 81 -16.22 12.19 -16.42
C TYR A 81 -17.31 11.34 -15.78
N ASN A 82 -17.06 10.83 -14.58
CA ASN A 82 -17.99 9.93 -13.88
C ASN A 82 -19.23 10.64 -13.29
N SER A 83 -19.19 11.96 -13.11
CA SER A 83 -20.37 12.77 -12.72
C SER A 83 -21.26 13.15 -13.92
N THR A 84 -20.77 12.96 -15.15
CA THR A 84 -21.51 13.30 -16.36
C THR A 84 -22.49 12.19 -16.73
N ILE A 85 -23.79 12.53 -16.87
CA ILE A 85 -24.87 11.56 -17.19
C ILE A 85 -24.67 10.90 -18.57
N LYS A 86 -24.17 11.65 -19.55
CA LYS A 86 -23.86 11.15 -20.90
C LYS A 86 -22.52 11.73 -21.36
N PRO A 87 -21.41 11.06 -21.09
CA PRO A 87 -20.12 11.51 -21.59
C PRO A 87 -20.06 11.40 -23.12
N LEU A 88 -19.36 12.32 -23.78
CA LEU A 88 -19.23 12.41 -25.24
C LEU A 88 -18.54 11.19 -25.87
N GLY A 89 -17.93 10.32 -25.09
CA GLY A 89 -17.28 9.10 -25.54
C GLY A 89 -16.88 8.21 -24.37
N LEU A 90 -16.65 6.92 -24.65
CA LEU A 90 -16.21 5.97 -23.65
C LEU A 90 -14.71 6.14 -23.35
N ASN A 91 -14.39 6.57 -22.14
CA ASN A 91 -13.03 6.57 -21.61
C ASN A 91 -12.88 5.49 -20.52
N LEU A 92 -12.32 4.35 -20.92
CA LEU A 92 -12.17 3.19 -20.04
C LEU A 92 -11.30 3.49 -18.79
N LYS A 93 -10.29 4.37 -18.94
CA LYS A 93 -9.41 4.73 -17.80
C LYS A 93 -10.19 5.51 -16.73
N TYR A 94 -11.03 6.46 -17.14
CA TYR A 94 -11.86 7.21 -16.19
C TYR A 94 -13.02 6.37 -15.64
N ALA A 95 -13.65 5.57 -16.50
CA ALA A 95 -14.74 4.68 -16.09
C ALA A 95 -14.28 3.67 -15.03
N ALA A 96 -13.07 3.14 -15.16
CA ALA A 96 -12.49 2.18 -14.22
C ALA A 96 -12.32 2.74 -12.79
N LEU A 97 -12.21 4.07 -12.62
CA LEU A 97 -12.09 4.69 -11.30
C LEU A 97 -13.44 4.86 -10.58
N LYS A 98 -14.57 4.69 -11.27
CA LYS A 98 -15.89 4.96 -10.70
C LYS A 98 -16.16 4.25 -9.37
N PRO A 99 -15.89 2.93 -9.20
CA PRO A 99 -16.14 2.26 -7.93
C PRO A 99 -15.25 2.81 -6.80
N ALA A 100 -13.98 3.11 -7.08
CA ALA A 100 -13.08 3.69 -6.09
C ALA A 100 -13.51 5.12 -5.69
N LEU A 101 -13.99 5.94 -6.64
CA LEU A 101 -14.55 7.27 -6.37
C LEU A 101 -15.79 7.20 -5.48
N ASN A 102 -16.61 6.16 -5.64
CA ASN A 102 -17.78 5.92 -4.81
C ASN A 102 -17.45 5.36 -3.41
N GLY A 103 -16.22 4.85 -3.20
CA GLY A 103 -15.81 4.19 -1.97
C GLY A 103 -16.10 2.68 -1.93
N ASP A 104 -16.38 2.06 -3.07
CA ASP A 104 -16.59 0.60 -3.17
C ASP A 104 -15.26 -0.15 -3.22
N GLU A 105 -14.21 0.46 -3.79
CA GLU A 105 -12.85 -0.07 -3.93
C GLU A 105 -11.85 0.77 -3.14
N ASN A 106 -10.71 0.17 -2.81
CA ASN A 106 -9.60 0.84 -2.14
C ASN A 106 -8.75 1.68 -3.11
N TYR A 107 -8.06 2.70 -2.57
CA TYR A 107 -6.93 3.36 -3.21
C TYR A 107 -5.64 2.91 -2.51
N TYR A 108 -4.86 2.07 -3.17
CA TYR A 108 -3.56 1.61 -2.70
C TYR A 108 -2.48 2.56 -3.21
N ILE A 109 -1.89 3.34 -2.31
CA ILE A 109 -0.92 4.37 -2.66
C ILE A 109 0.47 3.91 -2.20
N HIS A 110 1.31 3.57 -3.17
CA HIS A 110 2.69 3.17 -2.92
C HIS A 110 3.54 4.41 -2.71
N VAL A 111 4.06 4.59 -1.50
CA VAL A 111 4.84 5.77 -1.13
C VAL A 111 5.80 5.48 0.00
N ASP A 112 6.99 6.07 -0.09
CA ASP A 112 8.02 6.07 0.95
C ASP A 112 8.53 7.50 1.20
N GLY A 113 9.06 7.73 2.41
CA GLY A 113 9.65 8.99 2.83
C GLY A 113 8.63 9.99 3.39
N GLU A 114 9.02 10.63 4.50
CA GLU A 114 8.15 11.53 5.28
C GLU A 114 7.45 12.59 4.42
N LYS A 115 8.22 13.33 3.59
CA LYS A 115 7.66 14.39 2.74
C LYS A 115 6.57 13.87 1.81
N ALA A 116 6.85 12.76 1.13
CA ALA A 116 5.91 12.19 0.16
C ALA A 116 4.65 11.65 0.85
N ILE A 117 4.79 11.03 2.03
CA ILE A 117 3.63 10.54 2.81
C ILE A 117 2.77 11.72 3.27
N ARG A 118 3.35 12.82 3.75
CA ARG A 118 2.60 14.04 4.09
C ARG A 118 1.85 14.61 2.90
N ASP A 119 2.45 14.60 1.72
CA ASP A 119 1.81 15.09 0.50
C ASP A 119 0.68 14.13 0.05
N VAL A 120 0.86 12.81 0.20
CA VAL A 120 -0.22 11.80 0.01
C VAL A 120 -1.39 12.06 0.96
N LEU A 121 -1.15 12.32 2.24
CA LEU A 121 -2.21 12.60 3.20
C LEU A 121 -2.99 13.88 2.86
N LYS A 122 -2.30 14.93 2.38
CA LYS A 122 -2.96 16.13 1.82
C LYS A 122 -3.80 15.80 0.58
N PHE A 123 -3.24 14.99 -0.34
CA PHE A 123 -3.93 14.55 -1.55
C PHE A 123 -5.19 13.73 -1.23
N ILE A 124 -5.12 12.79 -0.30
CA ILE A 124 -6.27 12.01 0.19
C ILE A 124 -7.37 12.95 0.69
N LYS A 125 -7.02 13.92 1.54
CA LYS A 125 -7.97 14.89 2.09
C LYS A 125 -8.56 15.80 1.02
N ALA A 126 -7.72 16.37 0.15
CA ALA A 126 -8.16 17.29 -0.89
C ALA A 126 -9.07 16.63 -1.93
N ASN A 127 -8.88 15.35 -2.17
CA ASN A 127 -9.64 14.58 -3.16
C ASN A 127 -10.79 13.76 -2.58
N ASP A 128 -11.03 13.82 -1.26
CA ASP A 128 -12.08 13.07 -0.57
C ASP A 128 -11.99 11.55 -0.85
N ILE A 129 -10.77 11.01 -0.79
CA ILE A 129 -10.54 9.58 -1.01
C ILE A 129 -11.10 8.79 0.18
N LYS A 130 -12.06 7.91 -0.07
CA LYS A 130 -12.85 7.24 0.95
C LYS A 130 -12.15 6.07 1.64
N LYS A 131 -11.40 5.28 0.88
CA LYS A 131 -10.73 4.06 1.35
C LYS A 131 -9.25 4.08 0.96
N PRO A 132 -8.45 5.02 1.51
CA PRO A 132 -7.02 5.05 1.25
C PRO A 132 -6.30 3.95 2.02
N VAL A 133 -5.28 3.36 1.40
CA VAL A 133 -4.33 2.43 2.00
C VAL A 133 -2.94 2.84 1.56
N ILE A 134 -2.02 3.04 2.47
CA ILE A 134 -0.61 3.34 2.14
C ILE A 134 0.18 2.04 2.11
N ILE A 135 0.98 1.84 1.05
CA ILE A 135 1.87 0.70 0.88
C ILE A 135 3.32 1.20 0.87
N GLY A 136 4.20 0.52 1.61
CA GLY A 136 5.59 0.90 1.82
C GLY A 136 5.74 1.66 3.13
N SER A 137 5.62 2.97 3.07
CA SER A 137 5.56 3.87 4.23
C SER A 137 6.84 3.94 5.07
N ARG A 138 8.03 3.69 4.50
CA ARG A 138 9.26 3.98 5.22
C ARG A 138 9.24 5.43 5.71
N GLU A 139 9.69 5.70 6.94
CA GLU A 139 9.53 6.96 7.65
C GLU A 139 8.07 7.33 8.03
N GLY A 140 7.13 6.40 7.95
CA GLY A 140 5.74 6.61 8.39
C GLY A 140 5.58 6.86 9.89
N ASP A 141 6.56 6.45 10.69
CA ASP A 141 6.67 6.74 12.13
C ASP A 141 6.76 8.24 12.41
N LYS A 142 7.22 9.04 11.46
CA LYS A 142 7.29 10.51 11.57
C LYS A 142 5.95 11.21 11.27
N VAL A 143 4.95 10.47 10.83
CA VAL A 143 3.62 10.96 10.44
C VAL A 143 2.48 10.14 11.07
N GLU A 144 2.77 9.35 12.10
CA GLU A 144 1.81 8.44 12.74
C GLU A 144 0.54 9.16 13.23
N THR A 145 0.69 10.36 13.77
CA THR A 145 -0.43 11.17 14.28
C THR A 145 -1.45 11.49 13.18
N GLU A 146 -0.98 11.85 12.00
CA GLU A 146 -1.84 12.12 10.83
C GLU A 146 -2.47 10.85 10.30
N LEU A 147 -1.73 9.74 10.24
CA LEU A 147 -2.24 8.42 9.81
C LEU A 147 -3.40 7.97 10.71
N VAL A 148 -3.23 8.05 12.03
CA VAL A 148 -4.27 7.73 13.01
C VAL A 148 -5.49 8.64 12.86
N ARG A 149 -5.26 9.96 12.82
CA ARG A 149 -6.36 10.94 12.71
C ARG A 149 -7.20 10.73 11.45
N MET A 150 -6.58 10.32 10.36
CA MET A 150 -7.26 10.08 9.08
C MET A 150 -7.72 8.64 8.91
N ASN A 151 -7.44 7.76 9.88
CA ASN A 151 -7.73 6.32 9.83
C ASN A 151 -7.20 5.67 8.54
N VAL A 152 -5.94 5.98 8.19
CA VAL A 152 -5.29 5.43 7.00
C VAL A 152 -4.48 4.20 7.39
N PRO A 153 -4.86 3.00 6.96
CA PRO A 153 -4.08 1.80 7.22
C PRO A 153 -2.80 1.79 6.40
N VAL A 154 -1.80 1.11 6.94
CA VAL A 154 -0.47 0.94 6.33
C VAL A 154 -0.21 -0.53 6.05
N VAL A 155 0.20 -0.83 4.84
CA VAL A 155 0.82 -2.11 4.48
C VAL A 155 2.32 -1.88 4.47
N ALA A 156 2.99 -2.26 5.54
CA ALA A 156 4.42 -2.06 5.71
C ALA A 156 5.19 -2.92 4.70
N GLY A 157 6.06 -2.29 3.95
CA GLY A 157 6.93 -2.93 2.98
C GLY A 157 7.92 -3.89 3.63
N ARG A 158 8.80 -4.46 2.82
CA ARG A 158 9.79 -5.43 3.26
C ARG A 158 10.55 -4.98 4.51
N ILE A 159 10.30 -5.66 5.65
CA ILE A 159 10.95 -5.34 6.93
C ILE A 159 12.36 -5.95 7.04
N HIS A 160 12.64 -7.08 6.33
CA HIS A 160 13.99 -7.63 6.25
C HIS A 160 14.80 -6.85 5.20
N ASP A 161 15.14 -5.63 5.55
CA ASP A 161 15.87 -4.68 4.71
C ASP A 161 16.85 -3.86 5.55
N LEU A 162 17.68 -3.09 4.87
CA LEU A 162 18.55 -2.09 5.51
C LEU A 162 17.73 -0.83 5.85
N PRO A 163 18.20 -0.02 6.80
CA PRO A 163 17.62 1.30 7.08
C PRO A 163 17.54 2.15 5.79
N ALA A 164 16.55 3.04 5.74
CA ALA A 164 16.38 3.93 4.59
C ALA A 164 17.49 5.00 4.54
N ARG A 165 18.07 5.34 5.69
CA ARG A 165 19.09 6.39 5.86
C ARG A 165 20.25 5.88 6.71
N GLU A 166 21.42 6.46 6.50
CA GLU A 166 22.65 6.11 7.23
C GLU A 166 22.61 6.52 8.71
N ASP A 167 21.76 7.47 9.08
CA ASP A 167 21.57 7.97 10.43
C ASP A 167 20.45 7.26 11.21
N GLU A 168 19.79 6.27 10.61
CA GLU A 168 18.77 5.44 11.27
C GLU A 168 19.41 4.27 12.02
N ASP A 169 18.74 3.83 13.10
CA ASP A 169 19.07 2.58 13.75
C ASP A 169 19.04 1.42 12.76
N PHE A 170 20.04 0.55 12.83
CA PHE A 170 20.17 -0.59 11.89
C PHE A 170 18.95 -1.52 11.93
N ASP A 171 18.23 -1.56 13.04
CA ASP A 171 17.06 -2.40 13.26
C ASP A 171 15.72 -1.66 13.08
N MET A 172 15.76 -0.42 12.61
CA MET A 172 14.56 0.40 12.38
C MET A 172 13.52 -0.30 11.49
N PRO A 173 13.89 -0.98 10.38
CA PRO A 173 12.91 -1.70 9.57
C PRO A 173 12.17 -2.81 10.33
N TYR A 174 12.80 -3.43 11.32
CA TYR A 174 12.20 -4.50 12.12
C TYR A 174 11.27 -3.96 13.21
N LYS A 175 11.57 -2.78 13.76
CA LYS A 175 10.78 -2.08 14.78
C LYS A 175 9.60 -1.31 14.20
N PHE A 176 9.73 -0.85 12.97
CA PHE A 176 8.80 0.07 12.31
C PHE A 176 7.32 -0.36 12.39
N PRO A 177 6.93 -1.63 12.08
CA PRO A 177 5.53 -2.04 12.17
C PRO A 177 4.95 -1.91 13.57
N LYS A 178 5.76 -2.25 14.59
CA LYS A 178 5.35 -2.11 16.00
C LYS A 178 5.18 -0.63 16.38
N LEU A 179 6.11 0.24 16.00
CA LEU A 179 6.05 1.67 16.32
C LEU A 179 4.74 2.30 15.80
N LEU A 180 4.33 1.96 14.59
CA LEU A 180 3.06 2.43 14.03
C LEU A 180 1.85 1.82 14.76
N ALA A 181 1.87 0.51 15.04
CA ALA A 181 0.77 -0.17 15.70
C ALA A 181 0.56 0.33 17.14
N ASP A 182 1.63 0.58 17.89
CA ASP A 182 1.57 1.15 19.24
C ASP A 182 0.92 2.54 19.28
N LYS A 183 0.96 3.26 18.17
CA LYS A 183 0.27 4.56 17.99
C LYS A 183 -1.18 4.41 17.55
N GLY A 184 -1.63 3.19 17.24
CA GLY A 184 -3.01 2.91 16.82
C GLY A 184 -3.21 2.90 15.31
N VAL A 185 -2.15 2.91 14.51
CA VAL A 185 -2.25 2.70 13.06
C VAL A 185 -2.57 1.24 12.79
N MET A 186 -3.52 0.95 11.91
CA MET A 186 -3.76 -0.41 11.42
C MET A 186 -2.62 -0.81 10.47
N VAL A 187 -1.80 -1.78 10.86
CA VAL A 187 -0.60 -2.19 10.11
C VAL A 187 -0.72 -3.64 9.65
N ALA A 188 -0.57 -3.87 8.35
CA ALA A 188 -0.33 -5.19 7.76
C ALA A 188 1.11 -5.26 7.24
N LEU A 189 1.64 -6.46 7.09
CA LEU A 189 2.93 -6.69 6.46
C LEU A 189 2.73 -7.19 5.04
N GLU A 190 3.70 -6.88 4.16
CA GLU A 190 3.75 -7.42 2.81
C GLU A 190 5.11 -8.07 2.50
N ASN A 191 5.10 -8.94 1.51
CA ASN A 191 6.31 -9.53 0.93
C ASN A 191 6.24 -9.43 -0.59
N SER A 192 6.00 -8.22 -1.09
CA SER A 192 6.02 -7.92 -2.53
C SER A 192 7.38 -7.36 -2.93
N GLY A 193 7.71 -7.45 -4.20
CA GLY A 193 8.99 -6.98 -4.71
C GLY A 193 9.39 -7.77 -5.95
N SER A 194 10.57 -7.48 -6.48
CA SER A 194 11.06 -8.18 -7.66
C SER A 194 11.54 -9.61 -7.37
N MET A 195 12.16 -9.80 -6.19
CA MET A 195 12.74 -11.08 -5.76
C MET A 195 12.02 -11.69 -4.57
N GLU A 196 11.34 -10.89 -3.75
CA GLU A 196 10.73 -11.29 -2.48
C GLU A 196 9.63 -12.34 -2.67
N ARG A 197 8.88 -12.29 -3.78
CA ARG A 197 7.88 -13.31 -4.14
C ARG A 197 8.40 -14.73 -4.17
N HIS A 198 9.68 -14.92 -4.48
CA HIS A 198 10.33 -16.25 -4.46
C HIS A 198 10.52 -16.76 -3.03
N GLN A 199 10.42 -15.88 -2.05
CA GLN A 199 10.59 -16.18 -0.64
C GLN A 199 9.27 -16.09 0.14
N ALA A 200 8.11 -16.12 -0.53
CA ALA A 200 6.79 -16.02 0.10
C ALA A 200 6.58 -17.04 1.23
N ARG A 201 7.22 -18.21 1.17
CA ARG A 201 7.25 -19.21 2.24
C ARG A 201 7.83 -18.68 3.56
N ASN A 202 8.69 -17.65 3.49
CA ASN A 202 9.35 -17.06 4.64
C ASN A 202 8.51 -15.94 5.30
N PHE A 203 7.35 -15.62 4.73
CA PHE A 203 6.48 -14.55 5.21
C PHE A 203 6.09 -14.67 6.70
N PRO A 204 5.85 -15.86 7.27
CA PRO A 204 5.62 -16.00 8.71
C PRO A 204 6.78 -15.50 9.60
N PHE A 205 8.01 -15.53 9.10
CA PHE A 205 9.16 -15.03 9.85
C PHE A 205 9.16 -13.51 9.98
N TYR A 206 8.43 -12.78 9.14
CA TYR A 206 8.23 -11.34 9.31
C TYR A 206 7.45 -11.06 10.59
N ALA A 207 6.35 -11.77 10.82
CA ALA A 207 5.61 -11.68 12.09
C ALA A 207 6.49 -12.06 13.28
N GLY A 208 7.27 -13.16 13.16
CA GLY A 208 8.24 -13.57 14.17
C GLY A 208 9.29 -12.51 14.48
N THR A 209 9.77 -11.80 13.46
CA THR A 209 10.72 -10.69 13.64
C THR A 209 10.07 -9.54 14.41
N VAL A 210 8.89 -9.10 14.02
CA VAL A 210 8.18 -8.01 14.73
C VAL A 210 7.89 -8.39 16.18
N ALA A 211 7.52 -9.65 16.45
CA ALA A 211 7.36 -10.17 17.82
C ALA A 211 8.70 -10.17 18.60
N GLY A 212 9.80 -10.55 17.95
CA GLY A 212 11.15 -10.50 18.51
C GLY A 212 11.58 -9.09 18.93
N TYR A 213 11.05 -8.07 18.28
CA TYR A 213 11.24 -6.65 18.61
C TYR A 213 10.17 -6.09 19.56
N GLY A 214 9.46 -6.98 20.26
CA GLY A 214 8.64 -6.65 21.42
C GLY A 214 7.17 -6.40 21.13
N MET A 215 6.66 -6.80 19.97
CA MET A 215 5.23 -6.87 19.73
C MET A 215 4.65 -8.15 20.35
N ASP A 216 3.42 -8.09 20.83
CA ASP A 216 2.67 -9.28 21.23
C ASP A 216 2.59 -10.27 20.06
N MET A 217 2.76 -11.57 20.34
CA MET A 217 2.82 -12.61 19.29
C MET A 217 1.51 -12.72 18.50
N GLU A 218 0.35 -12.58 19.16
CA GLU A 218 -0.95 -12.63 18.51
C GLU A 218 -1.13 -11.41 17.60
N GLN A 219 -0.77 -10.22 18.08
CA GLN A 219 -0.80 -9.00 17.28
C GLN A 219 0.13 -9.08 16.06
N ALA A 220 1.34 -9.62 16.23
CA ALA A 220 2.27 -9.82 15.13
C ALA A 220 1.70 -10.82 14.08
N LEU A 221 1.05 -11.89 14.54
CA LEU A 221 0.38 -12.85 13.67
C LEU A 221 -0.79 -12.18 12.92
N MET A 222 -1.56 -11.35 13.60
CA MET A 222 -2.65 -10.59 12.96
C MET A 222 -2.16 -9.70 11.82
N MET A 223 -0.94 -9.17 11.88
CA MET A 223 -0.38 -8.33 10.79
C MET A 223 -0.22 -9.07 9.47
N ILE A 224 -0.17 -10.39 9.47
CA ILE A 224 -0.06 -11.22 8.27
C ILE A 224 -1.32 -12.06 7.97
N THR A 225 -2.35 -11.95 8.81
CA THR A 225 -3.60 -12.74 8.71
C THR A 225 -4.84 -11.84 8.71
N LEU A 226 -5.37 -11.50 9.87
CA LEU A 226 -6.62 -10.77 10.02
C LEU A 226 -6.53 -9.30 9.54
N THR A 227 -5.43 -8.63 9.82
CA THR A 227 -5.29 -7.22 9.43
C THR A 227 -5.30 -7.02 7.91
N PRO A 228 -4.50 -7.77 7.11
CA PRO A 228 -4.64 -7.71 5.65
C PRO A 228 -6.03 -8.12 5.18
N ALA A 229 -6.69 -9.11 5.80
CA ALA A 229 -8.05 -9.50 5.44
C ALA A 229 -9.05 -8.34 5.64
N LYS A 230 -8.93 -7.58 6.74
CA LYS A 230 -9.73 -6.37 6.99
C LYS A 230 -9.46 -5.28 5.95
N ILE A 231 -8.20 -5.01 5.63
CA ILE A 231 -7.83 -4.02 4.60
C ILE A 231 -8.41 -4.42 3.24
N LEU A 232 -8.35 -5.69 2.89
CA LEU A 232 -8.89 -6.24 1.65
C LEU A 232 -10.43 -6.40 1.67
N GLY A 233 -11.07 -6.26 2.82
CA GLY A 233 -12.53 -6.43 2.99
C GLY A 233 -13.02 -7.86 2.78
N ILE A 234 -12.20 -8.84 3.16
CA ILE A 234 -12.50 -10.29 3.10
C ILE A 234 -12.51 -10.95 4.48
N ASP A 235 -12.43 -10.17 5.54
CA ASP A 235 -12.30 -10.62 6.94
C ASP A 235 -13.50 -11.40 7.48
N LYS A 236 -14.64 -11.38 6.77
CA LYS A 236 -15.80 -12.21 7.11
C LYS A 236 -15.56 -13.71 6.92
N ASN A 237 -14.67 -14.07 6.00
CA ASN A 237 -14.42 -15.45 5.61
C ASN A 237 -12.95 -15.86 5.75
N TYR A 238 -12.05 -14.90 5.98
CA TYR A 238 -10.59 -15.13 5.98
C TYR A 238 -9.91 -14.31 7.08
N GLY A 239 -8.74 -14.79 7.52
CA GLY A 239 -7.84 -14.05 8.40
C GLY A 239 -7.88 -14.44 9.86
N SER A 240 -8.91 -15.12 10.34
CA SER A 240 -9.01 -15.65 11.71
C SER A 240 -9.49 -17.10 11.71
N LEU A 241 -9.28 -17.78 12.85
CA LEU A 241 -9.89 -19.07 13.18
C LEU A 241 -10.81 -18.80 14.37
N GLU A 242 -12.11 -18.84 14.14
CA GLU A 242 -13.13 -18.59 15.16
C GLU A 242 -14.03 -19.81 15.32
N GLN A 243 -14.59 -19.97 16.52
CA GLN A 243 -15.57 -21.02 16.76
C GLN A 243 -16.86 -20.63 16.04
N GLY A 244 -17.29 -21.49 15.09
CA GLY A 244 -18.54 -21.34 14.34
C GLY A 244 -19.77 -21.74 15.12
#